data_57eedd36fbeff369322a4faa44935a06
#
_entry.id   57eedd36fbeff369322a4faa44935a06
#
_cell.length_a   1.000
_cell.length_b   1.000
_cell.length_c   1.000
_cell.angle_alpha   90.00
_cell.angle_beta   90.00
_cell.angle_gamma   90.00
#
_symmetry.space_group_name_H-M   'P 1'
#
loop_
_entity.id
_entity.type
_entity.pdbx_description
1 polymer ?
#
loop_
_entity_poly.entity_id
_entity_poly.type
_entity_poly.pdbx_seq_one_letter_code
_entity_poly.pdbx_strand_id
1 'polypeptide(L)'
;MGTVDEYLDSLDADDRAVVSHVFDVVREMHPDVTQGKSYGMPALLYRDKALISVMRTKKHIGVYPFSGRVPEVVAGTLTGADREALEFDKGTIRFQPEKPLSDDTIRAIVSARVAEIEDPSLRKR
;
A
#
# COMPACT_ATOMS: atom_id res chain seq x y z
N MET A 1 -3.36 -7.29 -19.65
CA MET A 1 -2.42 -6.67 -18.71
C MET A 1 -3.10 -5.52 -18.01
N GLY A 2 -2.71 -5.25 -16.79
CA GLY A 2 -3.34 -4.21 -16.01
C GLY A 2 -2.44 -3.02 -15.75
N THR A 3 -3.00 -1.98 -15.15
CA THR A 3 -2.27 -0.74 -14.85
C THR A 3 -1.08 -0.96 -13.92
N VAL A 4 -1.23 -1.86 -12.95
CA VAL A 4 -0.14 -2.20 -12.01
C VAL A 4 0.98 -2.93 -12.76
N ASP A 5 0.63 -3.90 -13.61
CA ASP A 5 1.64 -4.63 -14.38
C ASP A 5 2.42 -3.69 -15.31
N GLU A 6 1.72 -2.78 -15.98
CA GLU A 6 2.36 -1.80 -16.85
C GLU A 6 3.29 -0.87 -16.08
N TYR A 7 2.86 -0.45 -14.90
CA TYR A 7 3.70 0.38 -14.05
C TYR A 7 4.97 -0.35 -13.62
N LEU A 8 4.83 -1.61 -13.19
CA LEU A 8 5.97 -2.42 -12.78
C LEU A 8 6.99 -2.58 -13.91
N ASP A 9 6.50 -2.77 -15.14
CA ASP A 9 7.37 -2.89 -16.30
C ASP A 9 8.18 -1.61 -16.57
N SER A 10 7.70 -0.46 -16.10
CA SER A 10 8.40 0.81 -16.28
C SER A 10 9.53 1.03 -15.29
N LEU A 11 9.60 0.23 -14.22
CA LEU A 11 10.61 0.38 -13.16
C LEU A 11 11.86 -0.41 -13.48
N ASP A 12 13.01 0.05 -12.95
CA ASP A 12 14.21 -0.76 -13.05
C ASP A 12 14.08 -2.00 -12.16
N ALA A 13 15.00 -2.96 -12.32
CA ALA A 13 14.86 -4.28 -11.71
C ALA A 13 14.78 -4.25 -10.18
N ASP A 14 15.60 -3.41 -9.55
CA ASP A 14 15.64 -3.34 -8.08
C ASP A 14 14.37 -2.74 -7.51
N ASP A 15 13.90 -1.64 -8.08
CA ASP A 15 12.67 -1.00 -7.65
C ASP A 15 11.46 -1.90 -7.95
N ARG A 16 11.46 -2.54 -9.10
CA ARG A 16 10.38 -3.46 -9.48
C ARG A 16 10.23 -4.59 -8.47
N ALA A 17 11.32 -5.17 -8.02
CA ALA A 17 11.28 -6.28 -7.08
C ALA A 17 10.62 -5.87 -5.76
N VAL A 18 11.00 -4.70 -5.25
CA VAL A 18 10.48 -4.20 -3.96
C VAL A 18 9.01 -3.81 -4.08
N VAL A 19 8.66 -3.07 -5.13
CA VAL A 19 7.26 -2.62 -5.34
C VAL A 19 6.37 -3.82 -5.63
N SER A 20 6.82 -4.74 -6.48
CA SER A 20 6.07 -5.95 -6.82
C SER A 20 5.77 -6.79 -5.57
N HIS A 21 6.73 -6.86 -4.65
CA HIS A 21 6.53 -7.64 -3.42
C HIS A 21 5.34 -7.10 -2.61
N VAL A 22 5.20 -5.78 -2.50
CA VAL A 22 4.05 -5.20 -1.78
C VAL A 22 2.74 -5.65 -2.42
N PHE A 23 2.64 -5.56 -3.74
CA PHE A 23 1.43 -5.99 -4.44
C PHE A 23 1.20 -7.49 -4.30
N ASP A 24 2.26 -8.30 -4.27
CA ASP A 24 2.13 -9.76 -4.09
C ASP A 24 1.54 -10.09 -2.73
N VAL A 25 1.96 -9.40 -1.67
CA VAL A 25 1.39 -9.61 -0.33
C VAL A 25 -0.11 -9.28 -0.34
N VAL A 26 -0.49 -8.19 -1.00
CA VAL A 26 -1.90 -7.81 -1.13
C VAL A 26 -2.70 -8.92 -1.82
N ARG A 27 -2.17 -9.46 -2.92
CA ARG A 27 -2.85 -10.53 -3.66
C ARG A 27 -2.94 -11.83 -2.87
N GLU A 28 -1.97 -12.12 -2.03
CA GLU A 28 -2.04 -13.28 -1.16
C GLU A 28 -3.18 -13.15 -0.14
N MET A 29 -3.37 -11.95 0.40
CA MET A 29 -4.44 -11.68 1.34
C MET A 29 -5.81 -11.64 0.69
N HIS A 30 -5.90 -11.07 -0.51
CA HIS A 30 -7.15 -10.86 -1.24
C HIS A 30 -6.95 -11.20 -2.71
N PRO A 31 -7.05 -12.49 -3.07
CA PRO A 31 -6.81 -12.92 -4.46
C PRO A 31 -7.79 -12.34 -5.48
N ASP A 32 -8.91 -11.81 -5.03
CA ASP A 32 -9.94 -11.24 -5.89
C ASP A 32 -9.73 -9.77 -6.25
N VAL A 33 -8.63 -9.15 -5.79
CA VAL A 33 -8.34 -7.76 -6.17
C VAL A 33 -8.10 -7.66 -7.67
N THR A 34 -8.46 -6.50 -8.22
CA THR A 34 -8.28 -6.22 -9.65
C THR A 34 -7.36 -5.01 -9.81
N GLN A 35 -6.88 -4.78 -11.03
CA GLN A 35 -6.03 -3.64 -11.32
C GLN A 35 -6.85 -2.50 -11.89
N GLY A 36 -6.53 -1.27 -11.51
CA GLY A 36 -7.20 -0.08 -11.99
C GLY A 36 -6.38 1.16 -11.72
N LYS A 37 -7.04 2.30 -11.66
CA LYS A 37 -6.40 3.59 -11.35
C LYS A 37 -7.24 4.35 -10.35
N SER A 38 -6.56 5.12 -9.51
CA SER A 38 -7.21 6.08 -8.62
C SER A 38 -6.26 7.26 -8.44
N TYR A 39 -6.77 8.48 -8.56
CA TYR A 39 -5.96 9.71 -8.52
C TYR A 39 -4.78 9.67 -9.49
N GLY A 40 -4.97 9.05 -10.65
CA GLY A 40 -3.92 8.94 -11.65
C GLY A 40 -2.85 7.90 -11.36
N MET A 41 -2.97 7.15 -10.27
CA MET A 41 -1.99 6.13 -9.88
C MET A 41 -2.49 4.73 -10.18
N PRO A 42 -1.61 3.83 -10.67
CA PRO A 42 -1.97 2.42 -10.78
C PRO A 42 -2.28 1.87 -9.39
N ALA A 43 -3.38 1.16 -9.27
CA ALA A 43 -3.86 0.69 -7.97
C ALA A 43 -4.45 -0.69 -8.05
N LEU A 44 -4.40 -1.42 -6.93
CA LEU A 44 -5.22 -2.61 -6.76
C LEU A 44 -6.55 -2.18 -6.15
N LEU A 45 -7.64 -2.77 -6.66
CA LEU A 45 -9.00 -2.46 -6.23
C LEU A 45 -9.59 -3.64 -5.49
N TYR A 46 -10.30 -3.36 -4.41
CA TYR A 46 -11.04 -4.34 -3.64
C TYR A 46 -12.51 -3.95 -3.69
N ARG A 47 -13.35 -4.84 -4.22
CA ARG A 47 -14.78 -4.56 -4.42
C ARG A 47 -14.98 -3.24 -5.18
N ASP A 48 -14.18 -3.05 -6.22
CA ASP A 48 -14.18 -1.84 -7.08
C ASP A 48 -13.76 -0.55 -6.37
N LYS A 49 -13.25 -0.64 -5.15
CA LYS A 49 -12.73 0.52 -4.42
C LYS A 49 -11.22 0.49 -4.37
N ALA A 50 -10.59 1.65 -4.47
CA ALA A 50 -9.13 1.76 -4.41
C ALA A 50 -8.63 1.25 -3.06
N LEU A 51 -7.82 0.19 -3.10
CA LEU A 51 -7.26 -0.42 -1.91
C LEU A 51 -5.89 0.16 -1.61
N ILE A 52 -4.99 0.10 -2.57
CA ILE A 52 -3.60 0.48 -2.35
C ILE A 52 -2.92 0.80 -3.67
N SER A 53 -2.05 1.80 -3.66
CA SER A 53 -1.10 2.07 -4.73
C SER A 53 0.30 2.16 -4.14
N VAL A 54 1.30 1.85 -4.94
CA VAL A 54 2.70 1.96 -4.55
C VAL A 54 3.43 2.66 -5.68
N MET A 55 4.12 3.77 -5.38
CA MET A 55 4.79 4.57 -6.40
C MET A 55 6.24 4.82 -6.01
N ARG A 56 7.14 4.64 -6.98
CA ARG A 56 8.54 5.03 -6.82
C ARG A 56 8.67 6.52 -7.13
N THR A 57 9.07 7.30 -6.13
CA THR A 57 9.37 8.71 -6.32
C THR A 57 10.89 8.89 -6.36
N LYS A 58 11.36 10.12 -6.55
CA LYS A 58 12.80 10.40 -6.59
C LYS A 58 13.50 10.08 -5.27
N LYS A 59 12.79 10.26 -4.15
CA LYS A 59 13.40 10.17 -2.82
C LYS A 59 13.04 8.92 -2.04
N HIS A 60 11.96 8.24 -2.41
CA HIS A 60 11.47 7.10 -1.63
C HIS A 60 10.46 6.31 -2.44
N ILE A 61 9.94 5.24 -1.84
CA ILE A 61 8.77 4.54 -2.36
C ILE A 61 7.60 4.93 -1.45
N GLY A 62 6.52 5.40 -2.06
CA GLY A 62 5.31 5.79 -1.34
C GLY A 62 4.25 4.71 -1.44
N VAL A 63 3.60 4.41 -0.32
CA VAL A 63 2.45 3.51 -0.25
C VAL A 63 1.22 4.35 0.07
N TYR A 64 0.22 4.26 -0.78
CA TYR A 64 -0.98 5.11 -0.71
C TYR A 64 -2.21 4.23 -0.48
N PRO A 65 -2.69 4.14 0.77
CA PRO A 65 -3.87 3.31 1.08
C PRO A 65 -5.21 4.02 0.81
N PHE A 66 -5.18 5.18 0.17
CA PHE A 66 -6.37 5.96 -0.19
C PHE A 66 -7.21 6.34 1.03
N SER A 67 -6.56 6.57 2.17
CA SER A 67 -7.21 6.96 3.41
C SER A 67 -6.25 7.75 4.29
N GLY A 68 -6.69 8.88 4.79
CA GLY A 68 -5.90 9.68 5.73
C GLY A 68 -5.77 9.04 7.11
N ARG A 69 -6.62 8.07 7.45
CA ARG A 69 -6.62 7.38 8.75
C ARG A 69 -5.68 6.19 8.81
N VAL A 70 -5.52 5.49 7.67
CA VAL A 70 -4.81 4.21 7.68
C VAL A 70 -3.39 4.31 8.25
N PRO A 71 -2.56 5.32 7.85
CA PRO A 71 -1.22 5.39 8.43
C PRO A 71 -1.21 5.48 9.97
N GLU A 72 -2.12 6.26 10.54
CA GLU A 72 -2.21 6.39 12.00
C GLU A 72 -2.70 5.10 12.66
N VAL A 73 -3.67 4.43 12.05
CA VAL A 73 -4.16 3.16 12.55
C VAL A 73 -3.05 2.12 12.55
N VAL A 74 -2.29 2.05 11.46
CA VAL A 74 -1.17 1.14 11.35
C VAL A 74 -0.11 1.45 12.40
N ALA A 75 0.22 2.73 12.59
CA ALA A 75 1.18 3.14 13.60
C ALA A 75 0.76 2.69 15.00
N GLY A 76 -0.54 2.68 15.27
CA GLY A 76 -1.07 2.24 16.57
C GLY A 76 -1.07 0.73 16.76
N THR A 77 -0.96 -0.05 15.69
CA THR A 77 -0.97 -1.51 15.76
C THR A 77 0.43 -2.13 15.74
N LEU A 78 1.40 -1.42 15.17
CA LEU A 78 2.77 -1.91 15.07
C LEU A 78 3.53 -1.70 16.38
N THR A 79 4.49 -2.58 16.64
CA THR A 79 5.37 -2.51 17.80
C THR A 79 6.80 -2.81 17.39
N GLY A 80 7.76 -2.45 18.26
CA GLY A 80 9.17 -2.79 18.06
C GLY A 80 9.75 -2.20 16.78
N ALA A 81 10.56 -3.00 16.09
CA ALA A 81 11.29 -2.54 14.91
C ALA A 81 10.36 -2.06 13.79
N ASP A 82 9.22 -2.71 13.60
CA ASP A 82 8.26 -2.30 12.56
C ASP A 82 7.72 -0.90 12.85
N ARG A 83 7.38 -0.60 14.09
CA ARG A 83 6.90 0.74 14.44
C ARG A 83 8.00 1.79 14.31
N GLU A 84 9.20 1.46 14.71
CA GLU A 84 10.34 2.38 14.60
C GLU A 84 10.69 2.68 13.14
N ALA A 85 10.54 1.71 12.27
CA ALA A 85 10.84 1.86 10.85
C ALA A 85 9.73 2.59 10.07
N LEU A 86 8.56 2.76 10.66
CA LEU A 86 7.41 3.32 9.96
C LEU A 86 7.56 4.84 9.80
N GLU A 87 7.66 5.29 8.56
CA GLU A 87 7.63 6.71 8.22
C GLU A 87 6.31 7.01 7.52
N PHE A 88 5.58 8.00 7.99
CA PHE A 88 4.28 8.30 7.40
C PHE A 88 3.85 9.74 7.61
N ASP A 89 3.00 10.19 6.71
CA ASP A 89 2.21 11.41 6.83
C ASP A 89 0.74 11.02 6.66
N LYS A 90 -0.11 12.01 6.67
CA LYS A 90 -1.53 11.76 6.41
C LYS A 90 -1.70 11.18 5.00
N GLY A 91 -2.20 9.97 4.94
CA GLY A 91 -2.53 9.32 3.67
C GLY A 91 -1.35 8.66 2.95
N THR A 92 -0.12 8.73 3.49
CA THR A 92 1.05 8.18 2.82
C THR A 92 1.97 7.49 3.80
N ILE A 93 2.46 6.32 3.41
CA ILE A 93 3.52 5.61 4.13
C ILE A 93 4.72 5.54 3.19
N ARG A 94 5.92 5.78 3.71
CA ARG A 94 7.14 5.85 2.88
C ARG A 94 8.18 4.85 3.38
N PHE A 95 8.97 4.34 2.45
CA PHE A 95 10.13 3.52 2.80
C PHE A 95 11.19 3.62 1.71
N GLN A 96 12.41 3.18 2.04
CA GLN A 96 13.51 3.16 1.07
C GLN A 96 13.67 1.74 0.53
N PRO A 97 14.10 1.60 -0.73
CA PRO A 97 14.28 0.27 -1.32
C PRO A 97 15.24 -0.62 -0.54
N GLU A 98 16.22 0.00 0.14
CA GLU A 98 17.22 -0.72 0.94
C GLU A 98 16.64 -1.24 2.26
N LYS A 99 15.50 -0.68 2.68
CA LYS A 99 14.81 -1.07 3.91
C LYS A 99 13.33 -1.24 3.63
N PRO A 100 12.96 -2.29 2.92
CA PRO A 100 11.55 -2.50 2.57
C PRO A 100 10.70 -2.73 3.82
N LEU A 101 9.42 -2.42 3.70
CA LEU A 101 8.47 -2.69 4.77
C LEU A 101 8.38 -4.20 5.00
N SER A 102 8.23 -4.59 6.27
CA SER A 102 8.00 -6.01 6.59
C SER A 102 6.64 -6.46 6.05
N ASP A 103 6.50 -7.75 5.86
CA ASP A 103 5.21 -8.31 5.42
C ASP A 103 4.11 -8.02 6.43
N ASP A 104 4.42 -8.05 7.72
CA ASP A 104 3.45 -7.72 8.77
C ASP A 104 2.96 -6.27 8.66
N THR A 105 3.87 -5.34 8.34
CA THR A 105 3.48 -3.94 8.12
C THR A 105 2.57 -3.81 6.91
N ILE A 106 2.90 -4.48 5.82
CA ILE A 106 2.06 -4.47 4.61
C ILE A 106 0.69 -5.03 4.92
N ARG A 107 0.63 -6.16 5.63
CA ARG A 107 -0.65 -6.77 6.02
C ARG A 107 -1.49 -5.84 6.90
N ALA A 108 -0.84 -5.12 7.82
CA ALA A 108 -1.54 -4.16 8.67
C ALA A 108 -2.16 -3.02 7.85
N ILE A 109 -1.44 -2.52 6.85
CA ILE A 109 -1.96 -1.48 5.96
C ILE A 109 -3.18 -1.99 5.20
N VAL A 110 -3.06 -3.17 4.60
CA VAL A 110 -4.14 -3.77 3.81
C VAL A 110 -5.37 -4.03 4.69
N SER A 111 -5.17 -4.61 5.87
CA SER A 111 -6.26 -4.92 6.78
C SER A 111 -7.01 -3.67 7.23
N ALA A 112 -6.29 -2.60 7.54
CA ALA A 112 -6.91 -1.34 7.96
C ALA A 112 -7.74 -0.72 6.84
N ARG A 113 -7.21 -0.73 5.61
CA ARG A 113 -7.94 -0.17 4.47
C ARG A 113 -9.14 -1.03 4.08
N VAL A 114 -8.99 -2.36 4.07
CA VAL A 114 -10.11 -3.27 3.78
C VAL A 114 -11.24 -3.06 4.79
N ALA A 115 -10.90 -2.89 6.07
CA ALA A 115 -11.91 -2.62 7.09
C ALA A 115 -12.72 -1.36 6.77
N GLU A 116 -12.06 -0.31 6.27
CA GLU A 116 -12.75 0.92 5.87
C GLU A 116 -13.65 0.72 4.65
N ILE A 117 -13.21 -0.09 3.70
CA ILE A 117 -14.01 -0.37 2.50
C ILE A 117 -15.26 -1.16 2.89
N GLU A 118 -15.10 -2.12 3.81
CA GLU A 118 -16.22 -2.96 4.27
C GLU A 118 -17.14 -2.22 5.22
N ASP A 119 -16.60 -1.23 5.95
CA ASP A 119 -17.39 -0.41 6.89
C ASP A 119 -17.04 1.07 6.67
N PRO A 120 -17.72 1.73 5.73
CA PRO A 120 -17.42 3.13 5.42
C PRO A 120 -17.58 4.09 6.59
N SER A 121 -18.29 3.71 7.65
CA SER A 121 -18.44 4.57 8.82
C SER A 121 -17.10 4.83 9.52
N LEU A 122 -16.12 3.94 9.37
CA LEU A 122 -14.79 4.14 9.94
C LEU A 122 -14.07 5.35 9.36
N ARG A 123 -14.38 5.73 8.12
CA ARG A 123 -13.74 6.85 7.44
C ARG A 123 -14.26 8.22 7.88
N LYS A 124 -15.38 8.26 8.53
CA LYS A 124 -16.04 9.51 8.92
C LYS A 124 -15.60 10.05 10.27
N ARG A 125 -14.68 9.39 10.92
CA ARG A 125 -14.20 9.79 12.24
C ARG A 125 -12.97 10.67 12.19
#